data_2deeab8ecaff4b5c2f651103c72cca81
#
_entry.id   2deeab8ecaff4b5c2f651103c72cca81
#
_cell.length_a   1.000
_cell.length_b   1.000
_cell.length_c   1.000
_cell.angle_alpha   90.00
_cell.angle_beta   90.00
_cell.angle_gamma   90.00
#
_symmetry.space_group_name_H-M   'P 1'
#
loop_
_entity.id
_entity.type
_entity.pdbx_description
1 polymer ?
#
loop_
_entity_poly.entity_id
_entity_poly.type
_entity_poly.pdbx_seq_one_letter_code
_entity_poly.pdbx_strand_id
1 'polypeptide(L)'
;MIPIIKYRKIWFILSSLILTISIISIILFQFNLGIDFTGGTLMEVKINNSNADIAKIKEVLNYLDLGDITIQKSEEQIFLIRLKNIEEAKHQEIINILKNEFNQNENETVEESRFETIGPTIGKELKSKAVTAVLLVIIFIILYVAWVFRKVSGKISSWKFGVSAILALFHDVLIVLGVFSLLGHFMGVEINSMFVIAILTVLGYSVNDTIVVFDRIRYNILKESGDFEYLVEKSVNSTFVRSINTSFTTLIVLLALYLFGGTTIEWFVMALIVGIVAGTYSSIFIASPILVAWEKRKK
;
A
#
# COMPACT_ATOMS: atom_id res chain seq x y z
N MET A 1 6.98 -30.75 11.69
CA MET A 1 7.58 -29.47 11.25
C MET A 1 7.32 -29.32 9.75
N ILE A 2 6.82 -28.16 9.36
CA ILE A 2 6.62 -27.82 7.93
C ILE A 2 8.00 -27.50 7.35
N PRO A 3 8.45 -28.11 6.24
CA PRO A 3 9.82 -27.95 5.73
C PRO A 3 9.99 -26.67 4.90
N ILE A 4 9.83 -25.51 5.54
CA ILE A 4 9.83 -24.17 4.92
C ILE A 4 11.21 -23.84 4.35
N ILE A 5 12.25 -23.99 5.15
CA ILE A 5 13.64 -23.65 4.78
C ILE A 5 14.18 -24.62 3.73
N LYS A 6 13.79 -25.90 3.82
CA LYS A 6 14.15 -26.91 2.82
C LYS A 6 13.67 -26.52 1.42
N TYR A 7 12.46 -25.98 1.30
CA TYR A 7 11.87 -25.58 0.02
C TYR A 7 12.10 -24.10 -0.34
N ARG A 8 13.10 -23.43 0.26
CA ARG A 8 13.41 -22.01 0.03
C ARG A 8 13.53 -21.59 -1.45
N LYS A 9 13.98 -22.50 -2.33
CA LYS A 9 14.07 -22.21 -3.77
C LYS A 9 12.71 -21.92 -4.38
N ILE A 10 11.66 -22.64 -3.96
CA ILE A 10 10.29 -22.43 -4.44
C ILE A 10 9.80 -21.04 -4.01
N TRP A 11 10.02 -20.67 -2.75
CA TRP A 11 9.62 -19.38 -2.23
C TRP A 11 10.36 -18.22 -2.92
N PHE A 12 11.65 -18.38 -3.18
CA PHE A 12 12.42 -17.40 -3.93
C PHE A 12 11.96 -17.25 -5.38
N ILE A 13 11.62 -18.35 -6.06
CA ILE A 13 11.10 -18.30 -7.43
C ILE A 13 9.73 -17.59 -7.44
N LEU A 14 8.83 -17.97 -6.53
CA LEU A 14 7.51 -17.33 -6.41
C LEU A 14 7.63 -15.83 -6.14
N SER A 15 8.43 -15.44 -5.14
CA SER A 15 8.66 -14.04 -4.81
C SER A 15 9.33 -13.26 -5.95
N SER A 16 10.32 -13.87 -6.62
CA SER A 16 10.96 -13.24 -7.78
C SER A 16 9.97 -13.00 -8.92
N LEU A 17 9.04 -13.94 -9.15
CA LEU A 17 7.98 -13.77 -10.15
C LEU A 17 7.04 -12.61 -9.77
N ILE A 18 6.55 -12.57 -8.53
CA ILE A 18 5.68 -11.50 -8.04
C ILE A 18 6.39 -10.14 -8.12
N LEU A 19 7.64 -10.05 -7.67
CA LEU A 19 8.44 -8.82 -7.76
C LEU A 19 8.67 -8.37 -9.20
N THR A 20 8.94 -9.32 -10.11
CA THR A 20 9.12 -9.01 -11.53
C THR A 20 7.83 -8.43 -12.12
N ILE A 21 6.67 -9.03 -11.82
CA ILE A 21 5.37 -8.50 -12.24
C ILE A 21 5.15 -7.10 -11.65
N SER A 22 5.43 -6.91 -10.35
CA SER A 22 5.30 -5.62 -9.69
C SER A 22 6.18 -4.54 -10.33
N ILE A 23 7.44 -4.85 -10.59
CA ILE A 23 8.38 -3.90 -11.22
C ILE A 23 7.95 -3.58 -12.66
N ILE A 24 7.57 -4.58 -13.45
CA ILE A 24 7.06 -4.39 -14.82
C ILE A 24 5.81 -3.50 -14.79
N SER A 25 4.88 -3.77 -13.87
CA SER A 25 3.68 -2.95 -13.70
C SER A 25 4.03 -1.49 -13.43
N ILE A 26 4.93 -1.23 -12.47
CA ILE A 26 5.34 0.13 -12.11
C ILE A 26 5.99 0.86 -13.30
N ILE A 27 6.80 0.15 -14.09
CA ILE A 27 7.49 0.75 -15.25
C ILE A 27 6.51 1.04 -16.39
N LEU A 28 5.59 0.12 -16.69
CA LEU A 28 4.67 0.25 -17.82
C LEU A 28 3.50 1.19 -17.54
N PHE A 29 2.90 1.07 -16.36
CA PHE A 29 1.65 1.76 -16.02
C PHE A 29 1.87 2.99 -15.13
N GLN A 30 3.06 3.11 -14.49
CA GLN A 30 3.37 4.18 -13.56
C GLN A 30 2.36 4.24 -12.39
N PHE A 31 2.24 5.40 -11.75
CA PHE A 31 1.30 5.64 -10.65
C PHE A 31 0.30 6.71 -11.06
N ASN A 32 -0.97 6.43 -10.81
CA ASN A 32 -2.01 7.44 -10.87
C ASN A 32 -1.97 8.27 -9.58
N LEU A 33 -1.38 9.45 -9.63
CA LEU A 33 -1.21 10.32 -8.46
C LEU A 33 -2.47 11.15 -8.23
N GLY A 34 -2.99 11.15 -6.99
CA GLY A 34 -4.12 11.97 -6.58
C GLY A 34 -3.76 13.46 -6.47
N ILE A 35 -4.79 14.29 -6.25
CA ILE A 35 -4.66 15.74 -6.11
C ILE A 35 -3.75 16.14 -4.95
N ASP A 36 -3.58 15.30 -3.95
CA ASP A 36 -2.65 15.50 -2.83
C ASP A 36 -1.20 15.76 -3.30
N PHE A 37 -0.81 15.19 -4.44
CA PHE A 37 0.56 15.26 -4.97
C PHE A 37 0.67 16.05 -6.27
N THR A 38 -0.42 16.14 -7.04
CA THR A 38 -0.44 16.88 -8.31
C THR A 38 -0.94 18.31 -8.14
N GLY A 39 -1.70 18.56 -7.07
CA GLY A 39 -2.59 19.71 -6.95
C GLY A 39 -3.82 19.55 -7.84
N GLY A 40 -4.81 20.39 -7.65
CA GLY A 40 -6.08 20.35 -8.38
C GLY A 40 -7.28 20.31 -7.45
N THR A 41 -8.44 20.08 -8.05
CA THR A 41 -9.72 19.95 -7.35
C THR A 41 -10.34 18.59 -7.66
N LEU A 42 -10.88 17.93 -6.66
CA LEU A 42 -11.68 16.72 -6.72
C LEU A 42 -13.08 17.03 -6.20
N MET A 43 -14.08 16.78 -7.04
CA MET A 43 -15.49 16.86 -6.67
C MET A 43 -16.09 15.47 -6.81
N GLU A 44 -16.79 15.00 -5.79
CA GLU A 44 -17.63 13.81 -5.84
C GLU A 44 -19.08 14.24 -5.86
N VAL A 45 -19.74 13.95 -6.96
CA VAL A 45 -21.12 14.40 -7.20
C VAL A 45 -21.98 13.18 -7.49
N LYS A 46 -23.05 13.03 -6.71
CA LYS A 46 -24.10 12.06 -6.97
C LYS A 46 -25.17 12.71 -7.84
N ILE A 47 -25.38 12.15 -9.03
CA ILE A 47 -26.37 12.66 -10.01
C ILE A 47 -27.42 11.58 -10.22
N ASN A 48 -28.57 11.73 -9.57
CA ASN A 48 -29.69 10.82 -9.72
C ASN A 48 -30.50 11.19 -10.96
N ASN A 49 -29.95 10.92 -12.14
CA ASN A 49 -30.60 11.17 -13.43
C ASN A 49 -30.14 10.07 -14.41
N SER A 50 -31.09 9.45 -15.11
CA SER A 50 -30.83 8.37 -16.09
C SER A 50 -29.99 8.81 -17.29
N ASN A 51 -29.99 10.10 -17.61
CA ASN A 51 -29.25 10.70 -18.73
C ASN A 51 -27.86 11.18 -18.33
N ALA A 52 -27.48 11.04 -17.04
CA ALA A 52 -26.16 11.41 -16.56
C ALA A 52 -25.13 10.35 -16.95
N ASP A 53 -24.23 10.70 -17.85
CA ASP A 53 -23.07 9.92 -18.21
C ASP A 53 -21.80 10.81 -18.26
N ILE A 54 -20.64 10.17 -18.37
CA ILE A 54 -19.36 10.87 -18.41
C ILE A 54 -19.28 11.86 -19.58
N ALA A 55 -19.82 11.47 -20.75
CA ALA A 55 -19.76 12.29 -21.95
C ALA A 55 -20.63 13.56 -21.81
N LYS A 56 -21.84 13.40 -21.27
CA LYS A 56 -22.76 14.52 -21.05
C LYS A 56 -22.24 15.49 -19.97
N ILE A 57 -21.73 14.98 -18.85
CA ILE A 57 -21.13 15.83 -17.81
C ILE A 57 -19.93 16.60 -18.37
N LYS A 58 -19.08 15.93 -19.16
CA LYS A 58 -17.93 16.57 -19.80
C LYS A 58 -18.37 17.63 -20.82
N GLU A 59 -19.40 17.37 -21.61
CA GLU A 59 -19.98 18.35 -22.55
C GLU A 59 -20.45 19.62 -21.82
N VAL A 60 -21.21 19.44 -20.74
CA VAL A 60 -21.79 20.54 -19.94
C VAL A 60 -20.67 21.38 -19.26
N LEU A 61 -19.58 20.75 -18.84
CA LEU A 61 -18.47 21.45 -18.18
C LEU A 61 -17.43 22.03 -19.15
N ASN A 62 -17.41 21.62 -20.41
CA ASN A 62 -16.40 22.07 -21.38
C ASN A 62 -16.44 23.57 -21.70
N TYR A 63 -17.55 24.24 -21.43
CA TYR A 63 -17.69 25.69 -21.64
C TYR A 63 -16.99 26.52 -20.55
N LEU A 64 -16.58 25.87 -19.47
CA LEU A 64 -15.86 26.50 -18.38
C LEU A 64 -14.35 26.29 -18.56
N ASP A 65 -13.54 27.30 -18.31
CA ASP A 65 -12.08 27.20 -18.33
C ASP A 65 -11.56 26.43 -17.09
N LEU A 66 -11.77 25.11 -17.09
CA LEU A 66 -11.42 24.21 -15.98
C LEU A 66 -10.11 23.44 -16.18
N GLY A 67 -9.42 23.67 -17.31
CA GLY A 67 -8.26 22.88 -17.73
C GLY A 67 -8.65 21.47 -18.17
N ASP A 68 -7.76 20.50 -17.96
CA ASP A 68 -8.07 19.10 -18.26
C ASP A 68 -9.04 18.53 -17.23
N ILE A 69 -10.24 18.17 -17.71
CA ILE A 69 -11.28 17.57 -16.87
C ILE A 69 -11.22 16.06 -17.04
N THR A 70 -10.99 15.35 -15.93
CA THR A 70 -11.10 13.90 -15.87
C THR A 70 -12.34 13.52 -15.07
N ILE A 71 -13.22 12.70 -15.66
CA ILE A 71 -14.43 12.22 -15.00
C ILE A 71 -14.37 10.71 -14.93
N GLN A 72 -14.61 10.17 -13.74
CA GLN A 72 -14.70 8.73 -13.50
C GLN A 72 -16.03 8.42 -12.82
N LYS A 73 -16.68 7.36 -13.23
CA LYS A 73 -17.86 6.83 -12.55
C LYS A 73 -17.40 5.83 -11.49
N SER A 74 -17.68 6.10 -10.22
CA SER A 74 -17.28 5.27 -9.08
C SER A 74 -18.33 4.20 -8.78
N GLU A 75 -19.59 4.60 -8.65
CA GLU A 75 -20.75 3.73 -8.42
C GLU A 75 -21.90 4.15 -9.33
N GLU A 76 -23.04 3.44 -9.25
CA GLU A 76 -24.24 3.93 -9.93
C GLU A 76 -24.54 5.34 -9.44
N GLN A 77 -24.53 6.31 -10.40
CA GLN A 77 -24.84 7.71 -10.16
C GLN A 77 -23.81 8.55 -9.38
N ILE A 78 -22.62 8.02 -9.02
CA ILE A 78 -21.56 8.79 -8.38
C ILE A 78 -20.44 9.05 -9.39
N PHE A 79 -20.13 10.33 -9.58
CA PHE A 79 -19.11 10.81 -10.50
C PHE A 79 -18.00 11.55 -9.75
N LEU A 80 -16.76 11.13 -9.96
CA LEU A 80 -15.55 11.80 -9.49
C LEU A 80 -15.05 12.71 -10.60
N ILE A 81 -15.12 14.02 -10.38
CA ILE A 81 -14.72 15.07 -11.33
C ILE A 81 -13.42 15.68 -10.84
N ARG A 82 -12.36 15.55 -11.63
CA ARG A 82 -11.06 16.17 -11.37
C ARG A 82 -10.80 17.28 -12.35
N LEU A 83 -10.30 18.39 -11.82
CA LEU A 83 -10.02 19.58 -12.61
C LEU A 83 -8.86 20.37 -11.98
N LYS A 84 -8.40 21.43 -12.66
CA LYS A 84 -7.41 22.34 -12.09
C LYS A 84 -7.90 22.93 -10.77
N ASN A 85 -6.97 23.43 -9.94
CA ASN A 85 -7.35 24.14 -8.73
C ASN A 85 -8.30 25.31 -9.07
N ILE A 86 -9.45 25.36 -8.39
CA ILE A 86 -10.48 26.38 -8.57
C ILE A 86 -10.79 27.07 -7.24
N GLU A 87 -11.31 28.30 -7.34
CA GLU A 87 -11.83 29.08 -6.22
C GLU A 87 -13.30 28.73 -5.96
N GLU A 88 -13.79 29.07 -4.76
CA GLU A 88 -15.15 28.77 -4.31
C GLU A 88 -16.23 29.31 -5.26
N ALA A 89 -16.02 30.49 -5.85
CA ALA A 89 -16.98 31.07 -6.81
C ALA A 89 -17.17 30.15 -8.04
N LYS A 90 -16.07 29.56 -8.54
CA LYS A 90 -16.09 28.65 -9.67
C LYS A 90 -16.68 27.29 -9.32
N HIS A 91 -16.42 26.83 -8.09
CA HIS A 91 -17.03 25.64 -7.53
C HIS A 91 -18.56 25.75 -7.53
N GLN A 92 -19.12 26.85 -6.98
CA GLN A 92 -20.57 27.08 -6.97
C GLN A 92 -21.16 27.20 -8.39
N GLU A 93 -20.42 27.80 -9.33
CA GLU A 93 -20.82 27.86 -10.73
C GLU A 93 -20.98 26.47 -11.33
N ILE A 94 -20.01 25.56 -11.10
CA ILE A 94 -20.05 24.17 -11.57
C ILE A 94 -21.27 23.44 -11.00
N ILE A 95 -21.48 23.52 -9.68
CA ILE A 95 -22.61 22.86 -9.02
C ILE A 95 -23.95 23.39 -9.56
N ASN A 96 -24.07 24.71 -9.76
CA ASN A 96 -25.29 25.28 -10.32
C ASN A 96 -25.54 24.82 -11.75
N ILE A 97 -24.51 24.73 -12.60
CA ILE A 97 -24.65 24.22 -13.96
C ILE A 97 -25.07 22.75 -13.95
N LEU A 98 -24.47 21.91 -13.11
CA LEU A 98 -24.87 20.50 -12.99
C LEU A 98 -26.31 20.37 -12.49
N LYS A 99 -26.73 21.18 -11.50
CA LYS A 99 -28.11 21.19 -11.01
C LYS A 99 -29.10 21.63 -12.10
N ASN A 100 -28.79 22.67 -12.86
CA ASN A 100 -29.65 23.16 -13.92
C ASN A 100 -29.85 22.15 -15.06
N GLU A 101 -28.78 21.37 -15.38
CA GLU A 101 -28.85 20.37 -16.45
C GLU A 101 -29.51 19.07 -15.99
N PHE A 102 -29.26 18.60 -14.76
CA PHE A 102 -29.66 17.27 -14.32
C PHE A 102 -30.80 17.23 -13.30
N ASN A 103 -31.28 18.37 -12.77
CA ASN A 103 -32.48 18.45 -11.89
C ASN A 103 -33.71 18.90 -12.69
N GLN A 104 -34.12 18.11 -13.69
CA GLN A 104 -35.24 18.47 -14.54
C GLN A 104 -36.60 18.07 -13.98
N ASN A 105 -36.65 17.11 -13.04
CA ASN A 105 -37.86 16.58 -12.41
C ASN A 105 -37.68 16.48 -10.89
N GLU A 106 -38.77 16.39 -10.13
CA GLU A 106 -38.78 16.32 -8.66
C GLU A 106 -37.97 15.11 -8.10
N ASN A 107 -37.82 14.05 -8.88
CA ASN A 107 -37.07 12.84 -8.48
C ASN A 107 -35.58 12.87 -8.91
N GLU A 108 -35.15 13.87 -9.63
CA GLU A 108 -33.80 14.03 -10.14
C GLU A 108 -33.02 14.98 -9.22
N THR A 109 -31.94 14.51 -8.65
CA THR A 109 -31.16 15.29 -7.69
C THR A 109 -29.67 15.27 -8.03
N VAL A 110 -29.03 16.41 -7.85
CA VAL A 110 -27.56 16.55 -7.87
C VAL A 110 -27.13 16.92 -6.45
N GLU A 111 -26.41 16.00 -5.84
CA GLU A 111 -25.86 16.15 -4.48
C GLU A 111 -24.35 16.07 -4.52
N GLU A 112 -23.69 17.04 -3.93
CA GLU A 112 -22.24 17.00 -3.75
C GLU A 112 -21.91 16.24 -2.46
N SER A 113 -21.18 15.13 -2.60
CA SER A 113 -20.75 14.29 -1.46
C SER A 113 -19.41 14.73 -0.92
N ARG A 114 -18.54 15.29 -1.79
CA ARG A 114 -17.17 15.67 -1.43
C ARG A 114 -16.63 16.77 -2.33
N PHE A 115 -15.99 17.76 -1.73
CA PHE A 115 -15.22 18.77 -2.43
C PHE A 115 -13.87 18.96 -1.76
N GLU A 116 -12.81 18.81 -2.52
CA GLU A 116 -11.44 18.99 -2.06
C GLU A 116 -10.65 19.77 -3.09
N THR A 117 -9.89 20.74 -2.64
CA THR A 117 -9.01 21.53 -3.51
C THR A 117 -7.65 21.70 -2.88
N ILE A 118 -6.59 21.41 -3.66
CA ILE A 118 -5.20 21.49 -3.21
C ILE A 118 -4.42 22.33 -4.20
N GLY A 119 -3.85 23.44 -3.70
CA GLY A 119 -3.00 24.28 -4.52
C GLY A 119 -1.72 23.54 -4.96
N PRO A 120 -1.17 23.85 -6.16
CA PRO A 120 -0.01 23.14 -6.72
C PRO A 120 1.24 23.20 -5.81
N THR A 121 1.41 24.28 -5.05
CA THR A 121 2.52 24.44 -4.08
C THR A 121 2.38 23.45 -2.93
N ILE A 122 1.16 23.33 -2.39
CA ILE A 122 0.86 22.38 -1.30
C ILE A 122 1.04 20.94 -1.78
N GLY A 123 0.56 20.61 -2.98
CA GLY A 123 0.74 19.27 -3.55
C GLY A 123 2.21 18.87 -3.70
N LYS A 124 3.05 19.77 -4.19
CA LYS A 124 4.51 19.55 -4.26
C LYS A 124 5.15 19.35 -2.89
N GLU A 125 4.73 20.15 -1.91
CA GLU A 125 5.22 20.05 -0.52
C GLU A 125 4.81 18.70 0.10
N LEU A 126 3.55 18.28 -0.04
CA LEU A 126 3.04 17.01 0.46
C LEU A 126 3.80 15.83 -0.17
N LYS A 127 4.03 15.86 -1.48
CA LYS A 127 4.84 14.84 -2.18
C LYS A 127 6.25 14.74 -1.61
N SER A 128 6.92 15.88 -1.41
CA SER A 128 8.28 15.92 -0.84
C SER A 128 8.30 15.38 0.59
N LYS A 129 7.34 15.80 1.43
CA LYS A 129 7.21 15.32 2.81
C LYS A 129 6.90 13.82 2.86
N ALA A 130 6.05 13.30 1.98
CA ALA A 130 5.73 11.88 1.89
C ALA A 130 6.97 11.03 1.61
N VAL A 131 7.76 11.40 0.58
CA VAL A 131 9.02 10.71 0.26
C VAL A 131 9.99 10.78 1.43
N THR A 132 10.16 11.94 2.05
CA THR A 132 11.03 12.12 3.21
C THR A 132 10.60 11.27 4.39
N ALA A 133 9.30 11.20 4.69
CA ALA A 133 8.76 10.37 5.76
C ALA A 133 9.07 8.89 5.55
N VAL A 134 8.83 8.36 4.33
CA VAL A 134 9.13 6.96 4.00
C VAL A 134 10.62 6.68 4.16
N LEU A 135 11.50 7.53 3.65
CA LEU A 135 12.95 7.36 3.79
C LEU A 135 13.40 7.40 5.25
N LEU A 136 12.90 8.33 6.05
CA LEU A 136 13.22 8.42 7.48
C LEU A 136 12.76 7.18 8.23
N VAL A 137 11.55 6.69 7.98
CA VAL A 137 11.04 5.47 8.63
C VAL A 137 11.90 4.27 8.25
N ILE A 138 12.29 4.11 6.99
CA ILE A 138 13.20 3.04 6.56
C ILE A 138 14.55 3.13 7.31
N ILE A 139 15.14 4.33 7.41
CA ILE A 139 16.40 4.55 8.14
C ILE A 139 16.25 4.18 9.62
N PHE A 140 15.18 4.64 10.28
CA PHE A 140 14.93 4.32 11.68
C PHE A 140 14.69 2.82 11.90
N ILE A 141 13.98 2.15 11.00
CA ILE A 141 13.81 0.69 11.05
C ILE A 141 15.17 -0.03 10.92
N ILE A 142 16.03 0.40 9.99
CA ILE A 142 17.38 -0.17 9.82
C ILE A 142 18.19 -0.03 11.11
N LEU A 143 18.22 1.16 11.68
CA LEU A 143 18.94 1.45 12.93
C LEU A 143 18.37 0.64 14.09
N TYR A 144 17.06 0.53 14.21
CA TYR A 144 16.38 -0.24 15.24
C TYR A 144 16.68 -1.74 15.13
N VAL A 145 16.58 -2.32 13.95
CA VAL A 145 16.88 -3.74 13.71
C VAL A 145 18.37 -4.02 14.00
N ALA A 146 19.28 -3.16 13.54
CA ALA A 146 20.71 -3.28 13.85
C ALA A 146 20.97 -3.23 15.37
N TRP A 147 20.27 -2.37 16.09
CA TRP A 147 20.39 -2.26 17.55
C TRP A 147 19.84 -3.49 18.28
N VAL A 148 18.66 -4.00 17.89
CA VAL A 148 18.02 -5.18 18.50
C VAL A 148 18.90 -6.42 18.36
N PHE A 149 19.48 -6.63 17.18
CA PHE A 149 20.27 -7.84 16.89
C PHE A 149 21.77 -7.71 17.18
N ARG A 150 22.25 -6.59 17.76
CA ARG A 150 23.68 -6.36 18.04
C ARG A 150 24.35 -7.43 18.93
N LYS A 151 23.61 -8.12 19.80
CA LYS A 151 24.13 -9.10 20.76
C LYS A 151 24.23 -10.54 20.20
N VAL A 152 23.93 -10.78 18.93
CA VAL A 152 24.03 -12.13 18.31
C VAL A 152 25.45 -12.49 17.92
N SER A 153 26.39 -11.56 18.05
CA SER A 153 27.78 -11.61 17.58
C SER A 153 28.65 -12.70 18.27
N GLY A 154 28.49 -13.94 17.91
CA GLY A 154 29.31 -15.07 18.36
C GLY A 154 29.21 -16.27 17.45
N LYS A 155 28.01 -16.57 16.97
CA LYS A 155 27.78 -17.68 16.04
C LYS A 155 27.40 -17.20 14.65
N ILE A 156 26.71 -16.02 14.53
CA ILE A 156 26.31 -15.42 13.26
C ILE A 156 26.43 -13.90 13.34
N SER A 157 26.85 -13.29 12.25
CA SER A 157 27.02 -11.84 12.20
C SER A 157 25.65 -11.12 12.25
N SER A 158 25.47 -10.23 13.23
CA SER A 158 24.21 -9.49 13.50
C SER A 158 23.69 -8.71 12.28
N TRP A 159 24.59 -8.19 11.43
CA TRP A 159 24.21 -7.43 10.26
C TRP A 159 23.42 -8.25 9.22
N LYS A 160 23.59 -9.60 9.19
CA LYS A 160 22.85 -10.48 8.29
C LYS A 160 21.35 -10.48 8.62
N PHE A 161 21.00 -10.44 9.91
CA PHE A 161 19.60 -10.28 10.34
C PHE A 161 19.02 -8.96 9.84
N GLY A 162 19.79 -7.86 10.01
CA GLY A 162 19.35 -6.53 9.54
C GLY A 162 19.10 -6.49 8.04
N VAL A 163 20.08 -6.93 7.25
CA VAL A 163 19.93 -6.91 5.79
C VAL A 163 18.81 -7.85 5.31
N SER A 164 18.66 -9.04 5.91
CA SER A 164 17.57 -9.95 5.56
C SER A 164 16.18 -9.33 5.85
N ALA A 165 16.06 -8.61 6.98
CA ALA A 165 14.83 -7.88 7.31
C ALA A 165 14.56 -6.75 6.32
N ILE A 166 15.57 -5.97 5.93
CA ILE A 166 15.44 -4.87 4.96
C ILE A 166 15.02 -5.41 3.59
N LEU A 167 15.61 -6.52 3.14
CA LEU A 167 15.24 -7.14 1.87
C LEU A 167 13.78 -7.62 1.89
N ALA A 168 13.31 -8.16 3.02
CA ALA A 168 11.90 -8.53 3.18
C ALA A 168 10.98 -7.31 3.17
N LEU A 169 11.34 -6.22 3.87
CA LEU A 169 10.58 -4.97 3.83
C LEU A 169 10.49 -4.36 2.42
N PHE A 170 11.62 -4.36 1.70
CA PHE A 170 11.64 -3.87 0.32
C PHE A 170 10.74 -4.71 -0.59
N HIS A 171 10.78 -6.04 -0.43
CA HIS A 171 9.86 -6.96 -1.10
C HIS A 171 8.41 -6.59 -0.85
N ASP A 172 8.02 -6.35 0.40
CA ASP A 172 6.63 -6.08 0.76
C ASP A 172 6.12 -4.75 0.18
N VAL A 173 6.94 -3.70 0.29
CA VAL A 173 6.61 -2.39 -0.30
C VAL A 173 6.48 -2.47 -1.82
N LEU A 174 7.39 -3.18 -2.49
CA LEU A 174 7.32 -3.35 -3.95
C LEU A 174 6.06 -4.09 -4.40
N ILE A 175 5.59 -5.07 -3.64
CA ILE A 175 4.34 -5.76 -3.94
C ILE A 175 3.16 -4.78 -3.84
N VAL A 176 3.06 -4.01 -2.74
CA VAL A 176 1.98 -3.03 -2.57
C VAL A 176 2.00 -2.00 -3.69
N LEU A 177 3.17 -1.44 -4.01
CA LEU A 177 3.35 -0.48 -5.09
C LEU A 177 2.97 -1.08 -6.45
N GLY A 178 3.38 -2.34 -6.73
CA GLY A 178 3.04 -3.04 -7.97
C GLY A 178 1.54 -3.27 -8.13
N VAL A 179 0.87 -3.72 -7.06
CA VAL A 179 -0.59 -3.89 -7.05
C VAL A 179 -1.30 -2.56 -7.30
N PHE A 180 -0.87 -1.48 -6.64
CA PHE A 180 -1.49 -0.15 -6.83
C PHE A 180 -1.20 0.46 -8.19
N SER A 181 -0.07 0.14 -8.82
CA SER A 181 0.18 0.49 -10.22
C SER A 181 -0.80 -0.21 -11.18
N LEU A 182 -1.09 -1.50 -10.95
CA LEU A 182 -2.12 -2.23 -11.70
C LEU A 182 -3.52 -1.66 -11.47
N LEU A 183 -3.91 -1.46 -10.22
CA LEU A 183 -5.21 -0.89 -9.87
C LEU A 183 -5.38 0.53 -10.42
N GLY A 184 -4.33 1.33 -10.43
CA GLY A 184 -4.32 2.66 -11.03
C GLY A 184 -4.60 2.62 -12.53
N HIS A 185 -4.00 1.67 -13.25
CA HIS A 185 -4.20 1.52 -14.69
C HIS A 185 -5.58 0.98 -15.06
N PHE A 186 -6.03 -0.09 -14.39
CA PHE A 186 -7.28 -0.78 -14.78
C PHE A 186 -8.54 -0.22 -14.12
N MET A 187 -8.43 0.36 -12.92
CA MET A 187 -9.56 0.83 -12.12
C MET A 187 -9.50 2.33 -11.80
N GLY A 188 -8.43 3.03 -12.23
CA GLY A 188 -8.25 4.45 -11.96
C GLY A 188 -7.93 4.77 -10.49
N VAL A 189 -7.52 3.79 -9.70
CA VAL A 189 -7.18 4.00 -8.28
C VAL A 189 -6.02 4.96 -8.13
N GLU A 190 -6.16 5.92 -7.22
CA GLU A 190 -5.15 6.95 -7.00
C GLU A 190 -4.27 6.66 -5.80
N ILE A 191 -3.01 7.03 -5.95
CA ILE A 191 -2.06 7.15 -4.83
C ILE A 191 -2.19 8.56 -4.24
N ASN A 192 -2.71 8.63 -3.02
CA ASN A 192 -2.93 9.84 -2.24
C ASN A 192 -2.17 9.79 -0.91
N SER A 193 -2.37 10.77 -0.04
CA SER A 193 -1.74 10.82 1.28
C SER A 193 -2.12 9.63 2.17
N MET A 194 -3.34 9.13 2.07
CA MET A 194 -3.78 7.92 2.81
C MET A 194 -2.99 6.68 2.41
N PHE A 195 -2.69 6.52 1.12
CA PHE A 195 -1.83 5.43 0.65
C PHE A 195 -0.44 5.48 1.27
N VAL A 196 0.15 6.68 1.42
CA VAL A 196 1.46 6.84 2.08
C VAL A 196 1.38 6.43 3.55
N ILE A 197 0.31 6.81 4.26
CA ILE A 197 0.06 6.38 5.64
C ILE A 197 -0.06 4.85 5.71
N ALA A 198 -0.74 4.21 4.74
CA ALA A 198 -0.83 2.76 4.66
C ALA A 198 0.56 2.12 4.49
N ILE A 199 1.41 2.62 3.58
CA ILE A 199 2.79 2.12 3.39
C ILE A 199 3.59 2.23 4.68
N LEU A 200 3.55 3.37 5.37
CA LEU A 200 4.25 3.56 6.64
C LEU A 200 3.78 2.58 7.72
N THR A 201 2.48 2.32 7.77
CA THR A 201 1.87 1.35 8.68
C THR A 201 2.30 -0.09 8.34
N VAL A 202 2.29 -0.45 7.06
CA VAL A 202 2.75 -1.75 6.55
C VAL A 202 4.22 -1.99 6.89
N LEU A 203 5.09 -0.99 6.72
CA LEU A 203 6.50 -1.09 7.10
C LEU A 203 6.66 -1.45 8.58
N GLY A 204 5.92 -0.78 9.47
CA GLY A 204 5.94 -1.07 10.90
C GLY A 204 5.40 -2.46 11.25
N TYR A 205 4.32 -2.87 10.60
CA TYR A 205 3.69 -4.19 10.81
C TYR A 205 4.60 -5.33 10.33
N SER A 206 5.13 -5.24 9.13
CA SER A 206 5.99 -6.26 8.52
C SER A 206 7.29 -6.45 9.33
N VAL A 207 7.93 -5.35 9.73
CA VAL A 207 9.16 -5.47 10.54
C VAL A 207 8.90 -6.11 11.90
N ASN A 208 7.76 -5.84 12.54
CA ASN A 208 7.40 -6.44 13.82
C ASN A 208 7.33 -7.97 13.72
N ASP A 209 6.67 -8.53 12.71
CA ASP A 209 6.59 -9.97 12.52
C ASP A 209 7.96 -10.59 12.22
N THR A 210 8.76 -9.95 11.37
CA THR A 210 10.15 -10.37 11.08
C THR A 210 11.01 -10.40 12.35
N ILE A 211 10.89 -9.40 13.24
CA ILE A 211 11.62 -9.36 14.51
C ILE A 211 11.22 -10.52 15.42
N VAL A 212 9.95 -10.87 15.50
CA VAL A 212 9.45 -12.01 16.30
C VAL A 212 10.08 -13.31 15.83
N VAL A 213 10.11 -13.56 14.53
CA VAL A 213 10.73 -14.76 13.94
C VAL A 213 12.25 -14.76 14.19
N PHE A 214 12.92 -13.64 13.97
CA PHE A 214 14.35 -13.51 14.12
C PHE A 214 14.81 -13.59 15.59
N ASP A 215 14.02 -13.07 16.53
CA ASP A 215 14.31 -13.22 17.97
C ASP A 215 14.24 -14.70 18.39
N ARG A 216 13.28 -15.45 17.85
CA ARG A 216 13.20 -16.89 18.08
C ARG A 216 14.38 -17.64 17.47
N ILE A 217 14.81 -17.28 16.27
CA ILE A 217 16.02 -17.83 15.64
C ILE A 217 17.23 -17.54 16.53
N ARG A 218 17.41 -16.29 16.95
CA ARG A 218 18.47 -15.87 17.87
C ARG A 218 18.49 -16.71 19.14
N TYR A 219 17.34 -16.85 19.78
CA TYR A 219 17.21 -17.61 21.02
C TYR A 219 17.66 -19.06 20.85
N ASN A 220 17.19 -19.73 19.82
CA ASN A 220 17.52 -21.15 19.57
C ASN A 220 19.01 -21.34 19.23
N ILE A 221 19.59 -20.44 18.42
CA ILE A 221 21.03 -20.49 18.07
C ILE A 221 21.93 -20.34 19.32
N LEU A 222 21.53 -19.50 20.26
CA LEU A 222 22.32 -19.25 21.47
C LEU A 222 22.20 -20.40 22.48
N LYS A 223 21.05 -21.05 22.59
CA LYS A 223 20.75 -22.06 23.60
C LYS A 223 20.96 -23.50 23.15
N GLU A 224 20.80 -23.77 21.85
CA GLU A 224 20.86 -25.11 21.32
C GLU A 224 22.11 -25.32 20.46
N SER A 225 22.60 -26.57 20.45
CA SER A 225 23.67 -27.02 19.55
C SER A 225 23.03 -27.81 18.42
N GLY A 226 23.41 -27.53 17.15
CA GLY A 226 22.86 -28.23 16.00
C GLY A 226 23.21 -27.53 14.70
N ASP A 227 22.75 -28.11 13.59
CA ASP A 227 22.88 -27.48 12.27
C ASP A 227 22.05 -26.20 12.21
N PHE A 228 22.63 -25.16 11.62
CA PHE A 228 22.01 -23.84 11.54
C PHE A 228 20.66 -23.89 10.79
N GLU A 229 20.57 -24.60 9.68
CA GLU A 229 19.35 -24.75 8.90
C GLU A 229 18.23 -25.39 9.73
N TYR A 230 18.56 -26.43 10.50
CA TYR A 230 17.61 -27.08 11.41
C TYR A 230 17.10 -26.13 12.51
N LEU A 231 18.01 -25.34 13.13
CA LEU A 231 17.62 -24.38 14.17
C LEU A 231 16.72 -23.28 13.64
N VAL A 232 16.98 -22.80 12.41
CA VAL A 232 16.10 -21.82 11.74
C VAL A 232 14.75 -22.45 11.41
N GLU A 233 14.73 -23.66 10.82
CA GLU A 233 13.49 -24.39 10.52
C GLU A 233 12.62 -24.55 11.77
N LYS A 234 13.22 -25.01 12.88
CA LYS A 234 12.56 -25.15 14.18
C LYS A 234 12.01 -23.81 14.69
N SER A 235 12.76 -22.74 14.54
CA SER A 235 12.37 -21.40 14.99
C SER A 235 11.18 -20.87 14.21
N VAL A 236 11.22 -20.94 12.90
CA VAL A 236 10.12 -20.52 12.00
C VAL A 236 8.86 -21.33 12.32
N ASN A 237 8.95 -22.65 12.45
CA ASN A 237 7.80 -23.48 12.80
C ASN A 237 7.19 -23.13 14.17
N SER A 238 8.04 -22.77 15.16
CA SER A 238 7.55 -22.40 16.51
C SER A 238 6.83 -21.05 16.56
N THR A 239 7.09 -20.16 15.61
CA THR A 239 6.44 -18.83 15.48
C THR A 239 5.33 -18.81 14.46
N PHE A 240 5.26 -19.80 13.56
CA PHE A 240 4.36 -19.85 12.42
C PHE A 240 2.89 -19.60 12.78
N VAL A 241 2.36 -20.37 13.74
CA VAL A 241 0.95 -20.23 14.16
C VAL A 241 0.70 -18.85 14.76
N ARG A 242 1.66 -18.28 15.52
CA ARG A 242 1.54 -16.94 16.09
C ARG A 242 1.48 -15.88 14.98
N SER A 243 2.39 -15.90 14.01
CA SER A 243 2.42 -14.96 12.88
C SER A 243 1.12 -15.02 12.09
N ILE A 244 0.64 -16.22 11.75
CA ILE A 244 -0.63 -16.39 11.03
C ILE A 244 -1.82 -15.85 11.85
N ASN A 245 -1.93 -16.20 13.13
CA ASN A 245 -3.04 -15.76 13.96
C ASN A 245 -3.06 -14.22 14.13
N THR A 246 -1.90 -13.60 14.34
CA THR A 246 -1.78 -12.14 14.46
C THR A 246 -2.22 -11.45 13.18
N SER A 247 -1.78 -11.92 12.04
CA SER A 247 -2.16 -11.35 10.75
C SER A 247 -3.62 -11.62 10.42
N PHE A 248 -4.10 -12.82 10.70
CA PHE A 248 -5.48 -13.20 10.44
C PHE A 248 -6.48 -12.36 11.24
N THR A 249 -6.22 -12.12 12.53
CA THR A 249 -7.08 -11.25 13.35
C THR A 249 -7.11 -9.82 12.84
N THR A 250 -5.98 -9.27 12.39
CA THR A 250 -5.91 -7.94 11.78
C THR A 250 -6.63 -7.91 10.43
N LEU A 251 -6.45 -8.94 9.60
CA LEU A 251 -7.09 -9.03 8.29
C LEU A 251 -8.62 -9.14 8.39
N ILE A 252 -9.17 -9.81 9.40
CA ILE A 252 -10.63 -9.84 9.63
C ILE A 252 -11.17 -8.43 9.88
N VAL A 253 -10.50 -7.63 10.72
CA VAL A 253 -10.91 -6.24 10.99
C VAL A 253 -10.80 -5.39 9.74
N LEU A 254 -9.68 -5.50 9.00
CA LEU A 254 -9.50 -4.76 7.76
C LEU A 254 -10.51 -5.18 6.69
N LEU A 255 -10.85 -6.46 6.59
CA LEU A 255 -11.87 -6.93 5.67
C LEU A 255 -13.25 -6.37 6.01
N ALA A 256 -13.59 -6.30 7.30
CA ALA A 256 -14.83 -5.65 7.73
C ALA A 256 -14.83 -4.15 7.38
N LEU A 257 -13.70 -3.45 7.58
CA LEU A 257 -13.56 -2.04 7.17
C LEU A 257 -13.62 -1.87 5.65
N TYR A 258 -13.05 -2.79 4.88
CA TYR A 258 -13.12 -2.77 3.42
C TYR A 258 -14.56 -2.92 2.91
N LEU A 259 -15.33 -3.82 3.52
CA LEU A 259 -16.72 -4.12 3.09
C LEU A 259 -17.75 -3.09 3.60
N PHE A 260 -17.50 -2.46 4.75
CA PHE A 260 -18.48 -1.61 5.43
C PHE A 260 -17.97 -0.19 5.74
N GLY A 261 -16.71 0.12 5.47
CA GLY A 261 -16.09 1.40 5.86
C GLY A 261 -16.34 2.57 4.90
N GLY A 262 -17.00 2.32 3.77
CA GLY A 262 -17.29 3.34 2.76
C GLY A 262 -16.12 3.62 1.82
N THR A 263 -16.43 4.29 0.71
CA THR A 263 -15.52 4.51 -0.42
C THR A 263 -14.29 5.34 -0.09
N THR A 264 -14.40 6.25 0.87
CA THR A 264 -13.29 7.16 1.26
C THR A 264 -12.05 6.44 1.77
N ILE A 265 -12.23 5.33 2.51
CA ILE A 265 -11.12 4.57 3.12
C ILE A 265 -10.83 3.24 2.42
N GLU A 266 -11.61 2.88 1.42
CA GLU A 266 -11.54 1.59 0.73
C GLU A 266 -10.12 1.26 0.25
N TRP A 267 -9.51 2.14 -0.52
CA TRP A 267 -8.17 1.93 -1.10
C TRP A 267 -7.06 2.02 -0.06
N PHE A 268 -7.24 2.81 0.98
CA PHE A 268 -6.35 2.81 2.14
C PHE A 268 -6.34 1.44 2.83
N VAL A 269 -7.53 0.89 3.09
CA VAL A 269 -7.69 -0.42 3.73
C VAL A 269 -7.18 -1.53 2.82
N MET A 270 -7.42 -1.46 1.51
CA MET A 270 -6.88 -2.40 0.53
C MET A 270 -5.34 -2.41 0.56
N ALA A 271 -4.69 -1.25 0.63
CA ALA A 271 -3.23 -1.17 0.74
C ALA A 271 -2.71 -1.86 2.02
N LEU A 272 -3.42 -1.69 3.15
CA LEU A 272 -3.10 -2.38 4.39
C LEU A 272 -3.26 -3.90 4.26
N ILE A 273 -4.36 -4.38 3.66
CA ILE A 273 -4.60 -5.81 3.45
C ILE A 273 -3.47 -6.43 2.62
N VAL A 274 -3.16 -5.85 1.46
CA VAL A 274 -2.10 -6.34 0.58
C VAL A 274 -0.75 -6.33 1.32
N GLY A 275 -0.45 -5.24 2.03
CA GLY A 275 0.81 -5.09 2.76
C GLY A 275 0.97 -6.07 3.91
N ILE A 276 -0.08 -6.33 4.69
CA ILE A 276 -0.05 -7.28 5.80
C ILE A 276 0.09 -8.72 5.29
N VAL A 277 -0.60 -9.07 4.21
CA VAL A 277 -0.44 -10.39 3.58
C VAL A 277 0.99 -10.57 3.06
N ALA A 278 1.53 -9.57 2.36
CA ALA A 278 2.92 -9.60 1.87
C ALA A 278 3.93 -9.70 3.02
N GLY A 279 3.76 -8.90 4.09
CA GLY A 279 4.66 -8.89 5.26
C GLY A 279 4.64 -10.20 6.05
N THR A 280 3.47 -10.79 6.23
CA THR A 280 3.36 -12.10 6.88
C THR A 280 4.01 -13.20 6.05
N TYR A 281 3.82 -13.16 4.75
CA TYR A 281 4.49 -14.06 3.83
C TYR A 281 6.02 -13.88 3.88
N SER A 282 6.49 -12.66 3.77
CA SER A 282 7.92 -12.37 3.65
C SER A 282 8.71 -12.68 4.92
N SER A 283 8.14 -12.45 6.11
CA SER A 283 8.79 -12.75 7.39
C SER A 283 9.12 -14.24 7.53
N ILE A 284 8.24 -15.11 7.06
CA ILE A 284 8.34 -16.56 7.14
C ILE A 284 9.12 -17.13 5.95
N PHE A 285 8.73 -16.77 4.72
CA PHE A 285 9.17 -17.43 3.49
C PHE A 285 10.31 -16.73 2.76
N ILE A 286 10.68 -15.49 3.16
CA ILE A 286 11.74 -14.71 2.54
C ILE A 286 12.84 -14.35 3.51
N ALA A 287 12.55 -13.63 4.61
CA ALA A 287 13.55 -13.14 5.54
C ALA A 287 14.38 -14.27 6.16
N SER A 288 13.72 -15.32 6.67
CA SER A 288 14.39 -16.47 7.30
C SER A 288 15.17 -17.35 6.31
N PRO A 289 14.61 -17.70 5.12
CA PRO A 289 15.38 -18.38 4.08
C PRO A 289 16.58 -17.60 3.53
N ILE A 290 16.49 -16.27 3.38
CA ILE A 290 17.62 -15.43 2.97
C ILE A 290 18.76 -15.56 3.99
N LEU A 291 18.45 -15.49 5.29
CA LEU A 291 19.43 -15.63 6.36
C LEU A 291 20.19 -16.96 6.26
N VAL A 292 19.49 -18.07 5.98
CA VAL A 292 20.10 -19.39 5.80
C VAL A 292 20.92 -19.46 4.51
N ALA A 293 20.41 -18.96 3.40
CA ALA A 293 21.12 -18.97 2.12
C ALA A 293 22.44 -18.18 2.21
N TRP A 294 22.44 -17.10 2.99
CA TRP A 294 23.64 -16.27 3.20
C TRP A 294 24.67 -16.93 4.08
N GLU A 295 24.24 -17.65 5.13
CA GLU A 295 25.19 -18.35 6.02
C GLU A 295 25.86 -19.53 5.32
N LYS A 296 25.16 -20.29 4.47
CA LYS A 296 25.71 -21.41 3.71
C LYS A 296 26.74 -21.01 2.64
N ARG A 297 26.70 -19.78 2.12
CA ARG A 297 27.72 -19.30 1.15
C ARG A 297 29.10 -19.07 1.74
N LYS A 298 29.25 -19.11 3.08
CA LYS A 298 30.52 -18.91 3.77
C LYS A 298 31.25 -20.22 4.14
N LYS A 299 30.61 -21.36 3.94
CA LYS A 299 31.23 -22.69 4.03
C LYS A 299 31.51 -23.20 2.61
#